data_d384858d1c36ad83edc1da57f9684eba
#
_entry.id   d384858d1c36ad83edc1da57f9684eba
#
_cell.length_a   1.000
_cell.length_b   1.000
_cell.length_c   1.000
_cell.angle_alpha   90.00
_cell.angle_beta   90.00
_cell.angle_gamma   90.00
#
_symmetry.space_group_name_H-M   'P 1'
#
loop_
_entity.id
_entity.type
_entity.pdbx_description
1 polymer ?
#
loop_
_entity_poly.entity_id
_entity_poly.type
_entity_poly.pdbx_seq_one_letter_code
_entity_poly.pdbx_strand_id
1 'polypeptide(L)'
;VSELATNFEEFPVEHAHRHRLAENGRESLAHIFLMPEYGMAGFLYPSMLGTGDARGMACFFGPSFPQQVEESHNGVIAEDMTFADWRLGPMRMAVTEPHKKVSISWVGERIKVAAEFEATHPPYAFSMHPRGNPPYFGDNRTEQHGRVSATIEIDGKSFPHEGLMIRDHSWGPRIWGINQHYKWIHATTGEASMHFFEMQAFGKTELRGFLFKEGKMRHLVDVDYTFAFDEAMLQREFRVTVTDSDGRQSSIEYDIYGTLQSSHDPKTVINTGCAKVRFDGADGVGVCEFNWNRNYFDFAKDYAVRYG
;
A
#
# COMPACT_ATOMS: atom_id res chain seq x y z
N VAL A 1 -13.45 23.53 8.14
CA VAL A 1 -14.19 22.26 8.37
C VAL A 1 -15.07 21.94 7.16
N SER A 2 -15.75 22.97 6.56
CA SER A 2 -16.59 22.78 5.36
C SER A 2 -15.81 22.37 4.09
N GLU A 3 -14.52 22.73 3.99
CA GLU A 3 -13.66 22.42 2.85
C GLU A 3 -13.26 20.93 2.75
N LEU A 4 -13.43 20.18 3.83
CA LEU A 4 -13.11 18.75 3.88
C LEU A 4 -14.33 17.83 3.65
N ALA A 5 -15.49 18.41 3.39
CA ALA A 5 -16.69 17.65 3.04
C ALA A 5 -16.60 17.19 1.57
N THR A 6 -16.33 15.92 1.35
CA THR A 6 -16.18 15.31 0.02
C THR A 6 -17.13 14.13 -0.11
N ASN A 7 -17.80 14.03 -1.25
CA ASN A 7 -18.55 12.83 -1.61
C ASN A 7 -17.60 11.81 -2.23
N PHE A 8 -17.11 10.86 -1.43
CA PHE A 8 -16.16 9.83 -1.86
C PHE A 8 -16.77 8.79 -2.83
N GLU A 9 -18.09 8.73 -2.95
CA GLU A 9 -18.78 7.82 -3.87
C GLU A 9 -18.77 8.32 -5.31
N GLU A 10 -18.52 9.61 -5.53
CA GLU A 10 -18.49 10.25 -6.86
C GLU A 10 -17.12 10.26 -7.52
N PHE A 11 -16.13 9.50 -6.99
CA PHE A 11 -14.83 9.44 -7.62
C PHE A 11 -14.91 8.81 -9.02
N PRO A 12 -14.36 9.48 -10.07
CA PRO A 12 -14.57 9.09 -11.45
C PRO A 12 -14.13 7.67 -11.76
N VAL A 13 -14.98 6.89 -12.43
CA VAL A 13 -14.76 5.47 -12.71
C VAL A 13 -13.58 5.22 -13.65
N GLU A 14 -13.23 6.18 -14.50
CA GLU A 14 -12.06 6.12 -15.38
C GLU A 14 -10.76 5.96 -14.62
N HIS A 15 -10.68 6.44 -13.39
CA HIS A 15 -9.50 6.27 -12.54
C HIS A 15 -9.36 4.86 -11.93
N ALA A 16 -10.30 3.95 -12.19
CA ALA A 16 -10.10 2.52 -11.94
C ALA A 16 -9.27 1.85 -13.03
N HIS A 17 -9.07 2.53 -14.16
CA HIS A 17 -8.41 2.01 -15.35
C HIS A 17 -7.03 2.64 -15.57
N ARG A 18 -6.33 2.15 -16.58
CA ARG A 18 -5.01 2.64 -16.98
C ARG A 18 -5.07 4.07 -17.48
N HIS A 19 -4.13 4.89 -17.03
CA HIS A 19 -3.99 6.28 -17.44
C HIS A 19 -3.03 6.42 -18.63
N ARG A 20 -3.25 7.48 -19.42
CA ARG A 20 -2.27 7.93 -20.39
C ARG A 20 -1.18 8.71 -19.65
N LEU A 21 0.02 8.14 -19.60
CA LEU A 21 1.16 8.73 -18.91
C LEU A 21 1.96 9.66 -19.79
N ALA A 22 2.54 10.72 -19.23
CA ALA A 22 3.66 11.43 -19.84
C ALA A 22 4.89 10.50 -19.88
N GLU A 23 5.89 10.81 -20.71
CA GLU A 23 7.09 9.99 -20.89
C GLU A 23 7.81 9.68 -19.56
N ASN A 24 7.87 10.67 -18.65
CA ASN A 24 8.45 10.52 -17.31
C ASN A 24 7.44 10.03 -16.26
N GLY A 25 6.23 9.70 -16.69
CA GLY A 25 5.18 9.19 -15.82
C GLY A 25 5.37 7.72 -15.47
N ARG A 26 4.81 7.35 -14.35
CA ARG A 26 4.75 5.98 -13.84
C ARG A 26 3.35 5.69 -13.34
N GLU A 27 2.89 4.47 -13.52
CA GLU A 27 1.65 3.96 -12.93
C GLU A 27 1.93 2.64 -12.25
N SER A 28 1.34 2.43 -11.08
CA SER A 28 1.52 1.19 -10.34
C SER A 28 0.33 0.88 -9.45
N LEU A 29 0.11 -0.41 -9.24
CA LEU A 29 -0.94 -0.93 -8.40
C LEU A 29 -0.34 -1.96 -7.43
N ALA A 30 -0.44 -1.70 -6.14
CA ALA A 30 -0.10 -2.69 -5.13
C ALA A 30 -1.35 -3.50 -4.74
N HIS A 31 -1.19 -4.81 -4.62
CA HIS A 31 -2.18 -5.74 -4.07
C HIS A 31 -1.47 -6.50 -2.96
N ILE A 32 -1.72 -6.11 -1.70
CA ILE A 32 -0.97 -6.57 -0.53
C ILE A 32 -1.80 -7.58 0.25
N PHE A 33 -1.33 -8.82 0.29
CA PHE A 33 -1.91 -9.93 1.04
C PHE A 33 -1.36 -9.93 2.46
N LEU A 34 -2.25 -9.97 3.46
CA LEU A 34 -1.90 -10.00 4.87
C LEU A 34 -2.44 -11.29 5.48
N MET A 35 -1.56 -12.25 5.74
CA MET A 35 -1.87 -13.63 6.08
C MET A 35 -1.20 -14.02 7.42
N PRO A 36 -1.60 -13.37 8.53
CA PRO A 36 -0.99 -13.64 9.84
C PRO A 36 -1.19 -15.07 10.33
N GLU A 37 -2.24 -15.76 9.87
CA GLU A 37 -2.51 -17.17 10.16
C GLU A 37 -1.42 -18.10 9.65
N TYR A 38 -0.72 -17.70 8.59
CA TYR A 38 0.43 -18.42 8.05
C TYR A 38 1.79 -17.78 8.41
N GLY A 39 1.80 -16.70 9.23
CA GLY A 39 3.03 -15.93 9.50
C GLY A 39 3.64 -15.38 8.21
N MET A 40 2.82 -14.89 7.30
CA MET A 40 3.19 -14.52 5.95
C MET A 40 2.48 -13.25 5.49
N ALA A 41 3.15 -12.47 4.69
CA ALA A 41 2.58 -11.39 3.89
C ALA A 41 3.18 -11.44 2.48
N GLY A 42 2.53 -10.79 1.54
CA GLY A 42 3.05 -10.73 0.18
C GLY A 42 2.35 -9.69 -0.65
N PHE A 43 2.83 -9.51 -1.87
CA PHE A 43 2.19 -8.60 -2.82
C PHE A 43 2.34 -9.07 -4.26
N LEU A 44 1.34 -8.70 -5.07
CA LEU A 44 1.42 -8.65 -6.51
C LEU A 44 1.45 -7.17 -6.93
N TYR A 45 2.44 -6.82 -7.75
CA TYR A 45 2.74 -5.43 -8.04
C TYR A 45 2.98 -5.19 -9.53
N PRO A 46 1.94 -4.91 -10.33
CA PRO A 46 2.09 -4.39 -11.67
C PRO A 46 2.52 -2.92 -11.65
N SER A 47 3.48 -2.57 -12.48
CA SER A 47 3.93 -1.20 -12.70
C SER A 47 4.32 -0.96 -14.15
N MET A 48 4.15 0.27 -14.62
CA MET A 48 4.47 0.67 -15.99
C MET A 48 4.94 2.10 -16.07
N LEU A 49 5.72 2.40 -17.11
CA LEU A 49 6.24 3.73 -17.41
C LEU A 49 5.51 4.32 -18.62
N GLY A 50 5.60 5.63 -18.79
CA GLY A 50 5.08 6.34 -19.97
C GLY A 50 5.74 5.92 -21.28
N THR A 51 6.93 5.30 -21.22
CA THR A 51 7.62 4.68 -22.37
C THR A 51 6.99 3.37 -22.85
N GLY A 52 6.06 2.79 -22.07
CA GLY A 52 5.50 1.47 -22.34
C GLY A 52 6.22 0.31 -21.65
N ASP A 53 7.40 0.57 -21.06
CA ASP A 53 8.10 -0.42 -20.23
C ASP A 53 7.24 -0.77 -19.01
N ALA A 54 7.18 -2.05 -18.68
CA ALA A 54 6.39 -2.53 -17.56
C ALA A 54 7.12 -3.63 -16.78
N ARG A 55 6.77 -3.72 -15.49
CA ARG A 55 7.25 -4.78 -14.59
C ARG A 55 6.08 -5.35 -13.80
N GLY A 56 6.00 -6.67 -13.78
CA GLY A 56 5.18 -7.43 -12.82
C GLY A 56 6.08 -8.04 -11.75
N MET A 57 5.64 -8.04 -10.50
CA MET A 57 6.37 -8.64 -9.40
C MET A 57 5.42 -9.38 -8.46
N ALA A 58 5.87 -10.55 -8.00
CA ALA A 58 5.24 -11.33 -6.93
C ALA A 58 6.29 -11.53 -5.84
N CYS A 59 5.95 -11.19 -4.59
CA CYS A 59 6.87 -11.36 -3.47
C CYS A 59 6.09 -11.80 -2.24
N PHE A 60 6.62 -12.81 -1.52
CA PHE A 60 6.10 -13.26 -0.23
C PHE A 60 7.22 -13.33 0.79
N PHE A 61 6.93 -12.90 2.02
CA PHE A 61 7.89 -12.76 3.10
C PHE A 61 7.22 -12.95 4.47
N GLY A 62 8.02 -13.06 5.50
CA GLY A 62 7.56 -13.21 6.89
C GLY A 62 8.28 -14.34 7.60
N PRO A 63 7.97 -14.58 8.88
CA PRO A 63 8.68 -15.58 9.70
C PRO A 63 8.53 -17.02 9.20
N SER A 64 7.58 -17.31 8.32
CA SER A 64 7.42 -18.64 7.70
C SER A 64 8.44 -18.94 6.61
N PHE A 65 9.23 -17.94 6.19
CA PHE A 65 10.25 -18.08 5.18
C PHE A 65 11.63 -17.67 5.74
N PRO A 66 12.71 -18.46 5.50
CA PRO A 66 14.05 -18.05 5.88
C PRO A 66 14.55 -16.83 5.12
N GLN A 67 14.02 -16.63 3.90
CA GLN A 67 14.24 -15.47 3.04
C GLN A 67 12.96 -15.22 2.25
N GLN A 68 12.76 -13.97 1.78
CA GLN A 68 11.67 -13.67 0.88
C GLN A 68 11.72 -14.54 -0.39
N VAL A 69 10.55 -14.91 -0.88
CA VAL A 69 10.38 -15.57 -2.17
C VAL A 69 9.86 -14.54 -3.15
N GLU A 70 10.64 -14.24 -4.18
CA GLU A 70 10.33 -13.19 -5.15
C GLU A 70 10.51 -13.70 -6.58
N GLU A 71 9.59 -13.31 -7.45
CA GLU A 71 9.68 -13.45 -8.89
C GLU A 71 9.29 -12.13 -9.53
N SER A 72 9.91 -11.79 -10.66
CA SER A 72 9.57 -10.62 -11.43
C SER A 72 9.68 -10.87 -12.92
N HIS A 73 8.91 -10.11 -13.71
CA HIS A 73 8.96 -10.14 -15.16
C HIS A 73 8.93 -8.71 -15.69
N ASN A 74 9.89 -8.39 -16.57
CA ASN A 74 9.94 -7.10 -17.27
C ASN A 74 9.52 -7.31 -18.73
N GLY A 75 8.86 -6.32 -19.31
CA GLY A 75 8.45 -6.36 -20.70
C GLY A 75 7.90 -5.01 -21.17
N VAL A 76 7.33 -5.02 -22.35
CA VAL A 76 6.65 -3.85 -22.93
C VAL A 76 5.18 -4.21 -23.10
N ILE A 77 4.30 -3.30 -22.72
CA ILE A 77 2.86 -3.45 -22.88
C ILE A 77 2.37 -2.66 -24.09
N ALA A 78 1.37 -3.21 -24.80
CA ALA A 78 0.74 -2.51 -25.90
C ALA A 78 0.06 -1.21 -25.42
N GLU A 79 0.02 -0.19 -26.27
CA GLU A 79 -0.56 1.11 -25.93
C GLU A 79 -2.05 1.01 -25.62
N ASP A 80 -2.76 0.12 -26.30
CA ASP A 80 -4.19 -0.13 -26.14
C ASP A 80 -4.53 -1.12 -25.02
N MET A 81 -3.54 -1.71 -24.36
CA MET A 81 -3.76 -2.61 -23.21
C MET A 81 -4.38 -1.84 -22.05
N THR A 82 -5.48 -2.34 -21.51
CA THR A 82 -6.25 -1.73 -20.41
C THR A 82 -6.22 -2.61 -19.16
N PHE A 83 -6.67 -2.06 -18.03
CA PHE A 83 -6.85 -2.85 -16.80
C PHE A 83 -8.10 -3.76 -16.81
N ALA A 84 -8.92 -3.70 -17.86
CA ALA A 84 -9.98 -4.70 -18.05
C ALA A 84 -9.42 -6.09 -18.45
N ASP A 85 -8.24 -6.12 -19.09
CA ASP A 85 -7.51 -7.35 -19.42
C ASP A 85 -6.01 -7.02 -19.55
N TRP A 86 -5.35 -6.83 -18.42
CA TRP A 86 -3.93 -6.51 -18.39
C TRP A 86 -3.08 -7.79 -18.29
N ARG A 87 -2.02 -7.87 -19.10
CA ARG A 87 -1.16 -9.07 -19.20
C ARG A 87 0.30 -8.68 -19.32
N LEU A 88 1.15 -9.29 -18.48
CA LEU A 88 2.60 -9.14 -18.57
C LEU A 88 3.31 -10.42 -18.08
N GLY A 89 3.83 -11.23 -19.02
CA GLY A 89 4.46 -12.51 -18.69
C GLY A 89 3.54 -13.40 -17.85
N PRO A 90 3.97 -13.77 -16.63
CA PRO A 90 3.18 -14.60 -15.71
C PRO A 90 2.00 -13.88 -15.06
N MET A 91 1.96 -12.54 -15.09
CA MET A 91 0.93 -11.75 -14.42
C MET A 91 -0.29 -11.49 -15.30
N ARG A 92 -1.47 -11.56 -14.71
CA ARG A 92 -2.75 -11.13 -15.29
C ARG A 92 -3.48 -10.29 -14.25
N MET A 93 -4.18 -9.27 -14.71
CA MET A 93 -5.07 -8.46 -13.86
C MET A 93 -6.28 -8.01 -14.68
N ALA A 94 -7.45 -8.02 -14.06
CA ALA A 94 -8.66 -7.49 -14.67
C ALA A 94 -9.47 -6.71 -13.62
N VAL A 95 -9.76 -5.44 -13.92
CA VAL A 95 -10.78 -4.68 -13.22
C VAL A 95 -12.13 -5.11 -13.75
N THR A 96 -12.82 -5.96 -13.01
CA THR A 96 -14.12 -6.54 -13.42
C THR A 96 -15.30 -5.65 -13.05
N GLU A 97 -15.15 -4.86 -11.98
CA GLU A 97 -16.09 -3.80 -11.59
C GLU A 97 -15.27 -2.59 -11.09
N PRO A 98 -15.35 -1.42 -11.78
CA PRO A 98 -14.55 -0.24 -11.44
C PRO A 98 -14.67 0.13 -9.96
N HIS A 99 -13.53 0.39 -9.32
CA HIS A 99 -13.39 0.70 -7.89
C HIS A 99 -13.94 -0.34 -6.92
N LYS A 100 -14.36 -1.52 -7.40
CA LYS A 100 -15.03 -2.49 -6.56
C LYS A 100 -14.43 -3.88 -6.65
N LYS A 101 -14.22 -4.44 -7.87
CA LYS A 101 -13.71 -5.79 -8.03
C LYS A 101 -12.53 -5.86 -8.99
N VAL A 102 -11.53 -6.62 -8.55
CA VAL A 102 -10.33 -6.88 -9.34
C VAL A 102 -9.95 -8.34 -9.19
N SER A 103 -9.74 -9.03 -10.32
CA SER A 103 -9.02 -10.29 -10.33
C SER A 103 -7.55 -10.04 -10.61
N ILE A 104 -6.66 -10.75 -9.92
CA ILE A 104 -5.23 -10.67 -10.16
C ILE A 104 -4.58 -12.05 -9.98
N SER A 105 -3.66 -12.40 -10.86
CA SER A 105 -2.98 -13.69 -10.81
C SER A 105 -1.51 -13.59 -11.22
N TRP A 106 -0.74 -14.55 -10.72
CA TRP A 106 0.64 -14.81 -11.10
C TRP A 106 0.84 -16.30 -11.29
N VAL A 107 1.42 -16.71 -12.42
CA VAL A 107 1.76 -18.12 -12.71
C VAL A 107 3.24 -18.18 -13.06
N GLY A 108 4.07 -18.19 -12.01
CA GLY A 108 5.52 -18.29 -12.10
C GLY A 108 6.02 -19.71 -11.84
N GLU A 109 7.32 -19.82 -11.67
CA GLU A 109 8.02 -21.09 -11.38
C GLU A 109 7.82 -21.50 -9.91
N ARG A 110 8.05 -20.57 -8.98
CA ARG A 110 7.99 -20.78 -7.54
C ARG A 110 6.68 -20.29 -6.93
N ILE A 111 6.11 -19.23 -7.51
CA ILE A 111 4.92 -18.56 -7.00
C ILE A 111 3.77 -18.73 -7.98
N LYS A 112 2.63 -19.21 -7.48
CA LYS A 112 1.36 -19.17 -8.22
C LYS A 112 0.30 -18.54 -7.32
N VAL A 113 -0.41 -17.56 -7.87
CA VAL A 113 -1.49 -16.85 -7.16
C VAL A 113 -2.67 -16.70 -8.09
N ALA A 114 -3.86 -16.95 -7.58
CA ALA A 114 -5.11 -16.52 -8.18
C ALA A 114 -5.95 -15.87 -7.10
N ALA A 115 -6.32 -14.61 -7.26
CA ALA A 115 -6.99 -13.83 -6.24
C ALA A 115 -8.11 -12.96 -6.83
N GLU A 116 -9.21 -12.89 -6.08
CA GLU A 116 -10.35 -12.03 -6.32
C GLU A 116 -10.46 -11.04 -5.14
N PHE A 117 -10.39 -9.75 -5.46
CA PHE A 117 -10.54 -8.66 -4.50
C PHE A 117 -11.92 -8.03 -4.63
N GLU A 118 -12.57 -7.76 -3.51
CA GLU A 118 -13.79 -6.96 -3.42
C GLU A 118 -13.66 -5.88 -2.35
N ALA A 119 -13.79 -4.61 -2.77
CA ALA A 119 -13.67 -3.45 -1.91
C ALA A 119 -14.75 -3.40 -0.83
N THR A 120 -14.37 -3.02 0.39
CA THR A 120 -15.29 -2.80 1.52
C THR A 120 -15.71 -1.34 1.70
N HIS A 121 -15.08 -0.44 0.96
CA HIS A 121 -15.39 1.00 0.97
C HIS A 121 -15.02 1.65 -0.38
N PRO A 122 -15.56 2.83 -0.71
CA PRO A 122 -15.13 3.60 -1.88
C PRO A 122 -13.63 3.91 -1.86
N PRO A 123 -12.96 4.12 -3.01
CA PRO A 123 -11.56 4.51 -3.03
C PRO A 123 -11.38 5.90 -2.39
N TYR A 124 -10.31 6.04 -1.60
CA TYR A 124 -9.85 7.36 -1.15
C TYR A 124 -8.79 7.87 -2.13
N ALA A 125 -9.09 8.96 -2.84
CA ALA A 125 -8.14 9.59 -3.72
C ALA A 125 -7.52 10.85 -3.09
N PHE A 126 -6.21 11.03 -3.27
CA PHE A 126 -5.52 12.20 -2.73
C PHE A 126 -6.00 13.52 -3.35
N SER A 127 -6.48 13.48 -4.60
CA SER A 127 -7.13 14.62 -5.25
C SER A 127 -8.42 15.09 -4.57
N MET A 128 -9.05 14.25 -3.75
CA MET A 128 -10.22 14.63 -2.95
C MET A 128 -9.85 15.51 -1.75
N HIS A 129 -8.59 15.50 -1.33
CA HIS A 129 -8.12 16.40 -0.28
C HIS A 129 -7.94 17.82 -0.84
N PRO A 130 -8.32 18.90 -0.11
CA PRO A 130 -8.23 20.28 -0.60
C PRO A 130 -6.84 20.70 -1.11
N ARG A 131 -5.77 20.12 -0.57
CA ARG A 131 -4.40 20.35 -1.02
C ARG A 131 -3.91 19.39 -2.12
N GLY A 132 -4.80 18.50 -2.62
CA GLY A 132 -4.46 17.52 -3.65
C GLY A 132 -3.34 16.55 -3.30
N ASN A 133 -2.83 15.85 -4.31
CA ASN A 133 -1.64 15.04 -4.18
C ASN A 133 -0.38 15.93 -4.22
N PRO A 134 0.63 15.72 -3.36
CA PRO A 134 1.89 16.44 -3.49
C PRO A 134 2.54 16.17 -4.87
N PRO A 135 2.95 17.20 -5.64
CA PRO A 135 3.36 17.05 -7.04
C PRO A 135 4.61 16.19 -7.25
N TYR A 136 5.40 15.97 -6.22
CA TYR A 136 6.55 15.05 -6.27
C TYR A 136 6.17 13.58 -6.06
N PHE A 137 4.89 13.30 -5.73
CA PHE A 137 4.38 11.93 -5.53
C PHE A 137 3.53 11.41 -6.69
N GLY A 138 3.32 12.18 -7.74
CA GLY A 138 2.53 11.83 -8.91
C GLY A 138 1.35 12.78 -9.13
N ASP A 139 0.58 12.50 -10.15
CA ASP A 139 -0.62 13.27 -10.47
C ASP A 139 -1.75 12.97 -9.48
N ASN A 140 -1.93 11.68 -9.16
CA ASN A 140 -2.92 11.26 -8.17
C ASN A 140 -2.59 9.85 -7.62
N ARG A 141 -3.37 9.46 -6.61
CA ARG A 141 -3.24 8.17 -5.94
C ARG A 141 -4.56 7.81 -5.27
N THR A 142 -4.93 6.54 -5.31
CA THR A 142 -6.05 5.98 -4.54
C THR A 142 -5.59 4.91 -3.59
N GLU A 143 -6.24 4.85 -2.42
CA GLU A 143 -6.05 3.84 -1.39
C GLU A 143 -7.37 3.15 -1.09
N GLN A 144 -7.34 1.83 -0.97
CA GLN A 144 -8.55 1.06 -0.78
C GLN A 144 -8.26 -0.25 -0.03
N HIS A 145 -9.22 -0.66 0.81
CA HIS A 145 -9.20 -1.96 1.46
C HIS A 145 -10.36 -2.82 0.99
N GLY A 146 -10.21 -4.13 1.10
CA GLY A 146 -11.27 -5.05 0.71
C GLY A 146 -11.05 -6.46 1.21
N ARG A 147 -12.02 -7.31 0.92
CA ARG A 147 -11.93 -8.75 1.11
C ARG A 147 -11.19 -9.38 -0.05
N VAL A 148 -10.51 -10.45 0.21
CA VAL A 148 -9.82 -11.24 -0.82
C VAL A 148 -10.11 -12.71 -0.62
N SER A 149 -10.41 -13.40 -1.73
CA SER A 149 -10.38 -14.86 -1.83
C SER A 149 -9.22 -15.23 -2.73
N ALA A 150 -8.28 -16.03 -2.23
CA ALA A 150 -7.08 -16.35 -2.96
C ALA A 150 -6.64 -17.81 -2.79
N THR A 151 -6.10 -18.36 -3.86
CA THR A 151 -5.25 -19.56 -3.81
C THR A 151 -3.81 -19.15 -4.08
N ILE A 152 -2.94 -19.43 -3.13
CA ILE A 152 -1.53 -19.10 -3.21
C ILE A 152 -0.72 -20.38 -3.09
N GLU A 153 0.20 -20.63 -4.02
CA GLU A 153 1.17 -21.72 -3.98
C GLU A 153 2.58 -21.13 -4.00
N ILE A 154 3.43 -21.53 -3.06
CA ILE A 154 4.83 -21.11 -2.98
C ILE A 154 5.69 -22.33 -2.79
N ASP A 155 6.64 -22.58 -3.72
CA ASP A 155 7.52 -23.75 -3.73
C ASP A 155 6.74 -25.07 -3.56
N GLY A 156 5.58 -25.18 -4.23
CA GLY A 156 4.71 -26.35 -4.18
C GLY A 156 3.83 -26.50 -2.93
N LYS A 157 3.89 -25.57 -1.99
CA LYS A 157 3.01 -25.54 -0.81
C LYS A 157 1.83 -24.62 -1.05
N SER A 158 0.63 -25.07 -0.72
CA SER A 158 -0.60 -24.32 -0.89
C SER A 158 -0.99 -23.58 0.38
N PHE A 159 -1.44 -22.33 0.20
CA PHE A 159 -1.90 -21.41 1.24
C PHE A 159 -3.22 -20.77 0.78
N PRO A 160 -4.37 -21.45 0.93
CA PRO A 160 -5.66 -20.83 0.64
C PRO A 160 -5.92 -19.69 1.61
N HIS A 161 -6.43 -18.56 1.11
CA HIS A 161 -6.61 -17.37 1.92
C HIS A 161 -7.97 -16.72 1.66
N GLU A 162 -8.77 -16.62 2.70
CA GLU A 162 -10.00 -15.83 2.77
C GLU A 162 -9.76 -14.74 3.82
N GLY A 163 -9.52 -13.51 3.40
CA GLY A 163 -9.04 -12.49 4.32
C GLY A 163 -9.25 -11.07 3.84
N LEU A 164 -8.34 -10.21 4.26
CA LEU A 164 -8.35 -8.79 3.94
C LEU A 164 -7.10 -8.43 3.13
N MET A 165 -7.29 -7.52 2.19
CA MET A 165 -6.26 -7.02 1.28
C MET A 165 -6.22 -5.50 1.30
N ILE A 166 -5.02 -4.94 1.16
CA ILE A 166 -4.79 -3.54 0.91
C ILE A 166 -4.43 -3.38 -0.56
N ARG A 167 -5.02 -2.37 -1.19
CA ARG A 167 -4.76 -2.03 -2.57
C ARG A 167 -4.47 -0.55 -2.71
N ASP A 168 -3.41 -0.20 -3.45
CA ASP A 168 -3.18 1.16 -3.92
C ASP A 168 -3.19 1.21 -5.45
N HIS A 169 -3.42 2.39 -5.99
CA HIS A 169 -3.22 2.70 -7.39
C HIS A 169 -2.71 4.13 -7.49
N SER A 170 -1.51 4.31 -8.03
CA SER A 170 -0.87 5.62 -8.16
C SER A 170 -0.33 5.85 -9.56
N TRP A 171 -0.45 7.09 -10.07
CA TRP A 171 0.02 7.46 -11.39
C TRP A 171 0.62 8.87 -11.44
N GLY A 172 1.39 9.14 -12.50
CA GLY A 172 2.09 10.38 -12.74
C GLY A 172 3.59 10.33 -12.42
N PRO A 173 4.33 11.40 -12.65
CA PRO A 173 5.75 11.47 -12.37
C PRO A 173 6.04 11.42 -10.88
N ARG A 174 7.09 10.70 -10.48
CA ARG A 174 7.54 10.59 -9.10
C ARG A 174 9.00 10.95 -8.98
N ILE A 175 9.33 11.79 -7.99
CA ILE A 175 10.71 12.19 -7.70
C ILE A 175 11.16 11.46 -6.43
N TRP A 176 11.85 10.33 -6.63
CA TRP A 176 12.40 9.56 -5.53
C TRP A 176 13.49 10.34 -4.77
N GLY A 177 13.55 10.15 -3.46
CA GLY A 177 14.54 10.81 -2.59
C GLY A 177 14.24 12.25 -2.22
N ILE A 178 13.15 12.86 -2.70
CA ILE A 178 12.68 14.18 -2.26
C ILE A 178 12.20 14.11 -0.82
N ASN A 179 11.50 13.05 -0.45
CA ASN A 179 11.09 12.88 0.93
C ASN A 179 12.30 12.61 1.82
N GLN A 180 12.39 13.33 2.91
CA GLN A 180 13.30 13.03 4.00
C GLN A 180 12.86 11.76 4.72
N HIS A 181 11.55 11.64 4.90
CA HIS A 181 10.88 10.51 5.51
C HIS A 181 9.41 10.50 5.09
N TYR A 182 8.81 9.31 5.01
CA TYR A 182 7.37 9.17 5.00
C TYR A 182 6.91 7.95 5.81
N LYS A 183 5.66 8.01 6.26
CA LYS A 183 4.93 6.88 6.82
C LYS A 183 3.69 6.63 5.96
N TRP A 184 3.55 5.41 5.48
CA TRP A 184 2.39 4.92 4.73
C TRP A 184 1.76 3.79 5.55
N ILE A 185 0.63 4.10 6.19
CA ILE A 185 0.06 3.29 7.26
C ILE A 185 -1.36 2.89 6.89
N HIS A 186 -1.67 1.61 7.07
CA HIS A 186 -2.99 1.04 6.82
C HIS A 186 -3.43 0.15 7.96
N ALA A 187 -4.74 0.16 8.22
CA ALA A 187 -5.41 -0.83 9.07
C ALA A 187 -6.83 -1.08 8.58
N THR A 188 -7.29 -2.32 8.64
CA THR A 188 -8.67 -2.67 8.33
C THR A 188 -9.15 -3.89 9.10
N THR A 189 -10.41 -3.85 9.54
CA THR A 189 -11.14 -5.00 10.10
C THR A 189 -12.14 -5.58 9.08
N GLY A 190 -12.26 -4.95 7.91
CA GLY A 190 -13.34 -5.20 6.96
C GLY A 190 -14.59 -4.35 7.19
N GLU A 191 -14.87 -3.96 8.42
CA GLU A 191 -15.97 -3.06 8.82
C GLU A 191 -15.50 -1.61 8.99
N ALA A 192 -14.30 -1.45 9.58
CA ALA A 192 -13.62 -0.18 9.71
C ALA A 192 -12.28 -0.22 8.97
N SER A 193 -11.87 0.92 8.42
CA SER A 193 -10.62 1.04 7.68
C SER A 193 -9.99 2.41 7.90
N MET A 194 -8.67 2.43 7.98
CA MET A 194 -7.89 3.65 8.13
C MET A 194 -6.66 3.59 7.24
N HIS A 195 -6.36 4.70 6.62
CA HIS A 195 -5.10 4.94 5.95
C HIS A 195 -4.61 6.35 6.29
N PHE A 196 -3.31 6.49 6.52
CA PHE A 196 -2.67 7.78 6.41
C PHE A 196 -1.30 7.69 5.72
N PHE A 197 -0.99 8.75 5.02
CA PHE A 197 0.30 9.01 4.42
C PHE A 197 0.81 10.34 4.95
N GLU A 198 1.80 10.26 5.81
CA GLU A 198 2.53 11.41 6.31
C GLU A 198 3.84 11.54 5.53
N MET A 199 4.01 12.66 4.84
CA MET A 199 5.15 12.91 3.94
C MET A 199 5.92 14.14 4.41
N GLN A 200 7.23 13.99 4.61
CA GLN A 200 8.11 15.08 5.04
C GLN A 200 9.05 15.46 3.89
N ALA A 201 8.88 16.68 3.39
CA ALA A 201 9.71 17.25 2.34
C ALA A 201 9.73 18.77 2.45
N PHE A 202 10.85 19.41 2.09
CA PHE A 202 11.00 20.88 2.06
C PHE A 202 10.65 21.57 3.38
N GLY A 203 10.95 20.94 4.54
CA GLY A 203 10.62 21.47 5.86
C GLY A 203 9.13 21.48 6.20
N LYS A 204 8.31 20.74 5.44
CA LYS A 204 6.86 20.63 5.64
C LYS A 204 6.47 19.18 5.85
N THR A 205 5.44 18.98 6.67
CA THR A 205 4.76 17.71 6.82
C THR A 205 3.40 17.80 6.14
N GLU A 206 3.16 16.91 5.19
CA GLU A 206 1.89 16.77 4.49
C GLU A 206 1.18 15.50 4.97
N LEU A 207 -0.07 15.62 5.41
CA LEU A 207 -0.91 14.51 5.79
C LEU A 207 -2.01 14.32 4.73
N ARG A 208 -2.17 13.08 4.26
CA ARG A 208 -3.33 12.60 3.50
C ARG A 208 -3.82 11.33 4.16
N GLY A 209 -5.11 11.12 4.17
CA GLY A 209 -5.64 9.90 4.73
C GLY A 209 -7.12 9.98 5.03
N PHE A 210 -7.67 8.84 5.41
CA PHE A 210 -9.08 8.69 5.73
C PHE A 210 -9.30 7.78 6.93
N LEU A 211 -10.43 7.99 7.59
CA LEU A 211 -11.08 7.04 8.48
C LEU A 211 -12.41 6.64 7.86
N PHE A 212 -12.59 5.35 7.56
CA PHE A 212 -13.88 4.76 7.21
C PHE A 212 -14.40 3.98 8.40
N LYS A 213 -15.54 4.41 8.92
CA LYS A 213 -16.16 3.83 10.11
C LYS A 213 -17.66 4.10 10.06
N GLU A 214 -18.47 3.12 10.47
CA GLU A 214 -19.93 3.27 10.47
C GLU A 214 -20.51 3.66 9.08
N GLY A 215 -19.94 3.06 8.03
CA GLY A 215 -20.35 3.32 6.65
C GLY A 215 -19.98 4.71 6.10
N LYS A 216 -19.16 5.49 6.82
CA LYS A 216 -18.80 6.87 6.42
C LYS A 216 -17.28 7.03 6.33
N MET A 217 -16.80 7.52 5.19
CA MET A 217 -15.42 7.94 5.00
C MET A 217 -15.27 9.44 5.32
N ARG A 218 -14.18 9.81 6.01
CA ARG A 218 -13.79 11.20 6.30
C ARG A 218 -12.29 11.36 6.21
N HIS A 219 -11.84 12.53 5.79
CA HIS A 219 -10.42 12.89 5.81
C HIS A 219 -9.87 12.86 7.23
N LEU A 220 -8.65 12.40 7.41
CA LEU A 220 -7.91 12.59 8.64
C LEU A 220 -7.42 14.03 8.76
N VAL A 221 -7.51 14.58 9.96
CA VAL A 221 -7.04 15.92 10.31
C VAL A 221 -5.88 15.87 11.30
N ASP A 222 -5.75 14.77 12.05
CA ASP A 222 -4.68 14.57 13.02
C ASP A 222 -4.33 13.10 13.18
N VAL A 223 -3.04 12.84 13.45
CA VAL A 223 -2.49 11.53 13.78
C VAL A 223 -1.48 11.67 14.89
N ASP A 224 -1.68 10.96 16.00
CA ASP A 224 -0.76 10.86 17.12
C ASP A 224 -0.29 9.42 17.25
N TYR A 225 1.03 9.17 17.18
CA TYR A 225 1.57 7.81 17.12
C TYR A 225 2.85 7.64 17.92
N THR A 226 3.07 6.42 18.35
CA THR A 226 4.35 5.94 18.91
C THR A 226 4.82 4.70 18.13
N PHE A 227 6.13 4.52 18.07
CA PHE A 227 6.73 3.34 17.44
C PHE A 227 8.05 2.96 18.10
N ALA A 228 8.48 1.72 17.91
CA ALA A 228 9.79 1.23 18.29
C ALA A 228 10.45 0.52 17.09
N PHE A 229 11.79 0.63 17.04
CA PHE A 229 12.64 -0.06 16.08
C PHE A 229 13.47 -1.14 16.73
N ASP A 230 13.92 -2.10 15.92
CA ASP A 230 15.04 -2.97 16.26
C ASP A 230 16.38 -2.40 15.77
N GLU A 231 17.45 -3.17 15.96
CA GLU A 231 18.82 -2.84 15.54
C GLU A 231 18.98 -2.65 14.02
N ALA A 232 18.07 -3.18 13.21
CA ALA A 232 18.03 -2.98 11.77
C ALA A 232 17.18 -1.78 11.35
N MET A 233 16.64 -1.01 12.31
CA MET A 233 15.65 0.05 12.11
C MET A 233 14.35 -0.45 11.48
N LEU A 234 14.00 -1.73 11.71
CA LEU A 234 12.71 -2.28 11.32
C LEU A 234 11.70 -2.02 12.45
N GLN A 235 10.49 -1.62 12.08
CA GLN A 235 9.41 -1.37 13.03
C GLN A 235 9.05 -2.67 13.77
N ARG A 236 8.87 -2.58 15.10
CA ARG A 236 8.43 -3.69 15.95
C ARG A 236 7.08 -3.45 16.58
N GLU A 237 6.85 -2.23 17.00
CA GLU A 237 5.58 -1.80 17.55
C GLU A 237 5.17 -0.49 16.88
N PHE A 238 3.89 -0.33 16.67
CA PHE A 238 3.31 0.92 16.22
C PHE A 238 1.94 1.07 16.85
N ARG A 239 1.66 2.23 17.42
CA ARG A 239 0.35 2.60 17.97
C ARG A 239 -0.01 3.96 17.42
N VAL A 240 -1.27 4.13 17.06
CA VAL A 240 -1.75 5.40 16.54
C VAL A 240 -3.17 5.68 17.04
N THR A 241 -3.40 6.96 17.37
CA THR A 241 -4.74 7.53 17.48
C THR A 241 -4.95 8.48 16.32
N VAL A 242 -6.00 8.30 15.56
CA VAL A 242 -6.35 9.16 14.43
C VAL A 242 -7.61 9.96 14.75
N THR A 243 -7.67 11.19 14.25
CA THR A 243 -8.86 12.05 14.34
C THR A 243 -9.26 12.47 12.93
N ASP A 244 -10.53 12.32 12.60
CA ASP A 244 -11.07 12.72 11.31
C ASP A 244 -11.75 14.11 11.32
N SER A 245 -12.20 14.56 10.15
CA SER A 245 -12.81 15.88 9.96
C SER A 245 -14.16 16.07 10.66
N ASP A 246 -14.83 14.99 11.07
CA ASP A 246 -16.04 15.03 11.89
C ASP A 246 -15.71 14.97 13.39
N GLY A 247 -14.44 14.89 13.76
CA GLY A 247 -13.97 14.74 15.15
C GLY A 247 -14.06 13.33 15.71
N ARG A 248 -14.34 12.32 14.85
CA ARG A 248 -14.34 10.93 15.28
C ARG A 248 -12.91 10.46 15.49
N GLN A 249 -12.69 9.70 16.55
CA GLN A 249 -11.39 9.14 16.86
C GLN A 249 -11.40 7.62 16.75
N SER A 250 -10.24 7.07 16.45
CA SER A 250 -9.97 5.63 16.50
C SER A 250 -8.55 5.37 16.95
N SER A 251 -8.37 4.34 17.78
CA SER A 251 -7.06 3.88 18.26
C SER A 251 -6.73 2.53 17.64
N ILE A 252 -5.53 2.40 17.10
CA ILE A 252 -5.07 1.20 16.44
C ILE A 252 -3.70 0.80 17.01
N GLU A 253 -3.60 -0.46 17.43
CA GLU A 253 -2.34 -1.07 17.86
C GLU A 253 -1.89 -2.10 16.81
N TYR A 254 -0.60 -2.10 16.47
CA TYR A 254 0.00 -2.99 15.49
C TYR A 254 0.96 -3.96 16.17
N ASP A 255 0.70 -5.25 16.00
CA ASP A 255 1.61 -6.35 16.33
C ASP A 255 2.26 -6.82 15.02
N ILE A 256 3.49 -6.35 14.78
CA ILE A 256 4.19 -6.55 13.51
C ILE A 256 4.79 -7.95 13.49
N TYR A 257 4.27 -8.81 12.62
CA TYR A 257 4.70 -10.20 12.50
C TYR A 257 5.68 -10.46 11.34
N GLY A 258 5.65 -9.61 10.29
CA GLY A 258 6.48 -9.77 9.10
C GLY A 258 7.06 -8.44 8.64
N THR A 259 8.33 -8.43 8.29
CA THR A 259 9.02 -7.22 7.82
C THR A 259 9.77 -7.49 6.52
N LEU A 260 9.78 -6.48 5.64
CA LEU A 260 10.55 -6.46 4.41
C LEU A 260 11.30 -5.14 4.31
N GLN A 261 12.60 -5.20 4.06
CA GLN A 261 13.38 -4.03 3.69
C GLN A 261 13.64 -4.05 2.19
N SER A 262 13.26 -2.99 1.51
CA SER A 262 13.37 -2.86 0.05
C SER A 262 13.87 -1.49 -0.37
N SER A 263 14.09 -1.30 -1.67
CA SER A 263 14.46 -0.02 -2.25
C SER A 263 13.96 0.04 -3.69
N HIS A 264 13.17 1.06 -4.01
CA HIS A 264 12.73 1.31 -5.39
C HIS A 264 13.67 2.27 -6.14
N ASP A 265 14.55 2.94 -5.41
CA ASP A 265 15.52 3.90 -5.92
C ASP A 265 16.75 3.92 -5.00
N PRO A 266 17.97 4.09 -5.51
CA PRO A 266 19.19 4.12 -4.69
C PRO A 266 19.18 5.14 -3.55
N LYS A 267 18.36 6.19 -3.65
CA LYS A 267 18.27 7.27 -2.65
C LYS A 267 17.38 6.94 -1.46
N THR A 268 16.64 5.81 -1.52
CA THR A 268 15.62 5.48 -0.51
C THR A 268 15.82 4.10 0.10
N VAL A 269 15.37 3.93 1.33
CA VAL A 269 15.17 2.65 2.01
C VAL A 269 13.73 2.59 2.45
N ILE A 270 13.04 1.48 2.16
CA ILE A 270 11.65 1.25 2.54
C ILE A 270 11.61 0.06 3.47
N ASN A 271 11.09 0.28 4.67
CA ASN A 271 10.84 -0.74 5.66
C ASN A 271 9.33 -0.96 5.75
N THR A 272 8.86 -2.09 5.27
CA THR A 272 7.45 -2.50 5.33
C THR A 272 7.24 -3.48 6.47
N GLY A 273 6.37 -3.13 7.42
CA GLY A 273 5.92 -4.01 8.49
C GLY A 273 4.47 -4.44 8.26
N CYS A 274 4.21 -5.76 8.24
CA CYS A 274 2.87 -6.32 8.16
C CYS A 274 2.43 -6.79 9.54
N ALA A 275 1.21 -6.45 9.94
CA ALA A 275 0.76 -6.58 11.32
C ALA A 275 -0.63 -7.21 11.45
N LYS A 276 -0.83 -7.89 12.60
CA LYS A 276 -2.16 -7.98 13.21
C LYS A 276 -2.47 -6.65 13.85
N VAL A 277 -3.70 -6.19 13.77
CA VAL A 277 -4.07 -4.94 14.43
C VAL A 277 -5.25 -5.13 15.38
N ARG A 278 -5.29 -4.27 16.41
CA ARG A 278 -6.46 -4.05 17.26
C ARG A 278 -6.98 -2.65 16.94
N PHE A 279 -8.06 -2.57 16.20
CA PHE A 279 -8.68 -1.34 15.74
C PHE A 279 -9.94 -1.07 16.57
N ASP A 280 -9.91 -0.11 17.48
CA ASP A 280 -10.97 0.14 18.49
C ASP A 280 -11.39 -1.14 19.24
N GLY A 281 -10.42 -2.04 19.47
CA GLY A 281 -10.65 -3.32 20.13
C GLY A 281 -11.09 -4.48 19.22
N ALA A 282 -11.39 -4.23 17.93
CA ALA A 282 -11.66 -5.29 16.95
C ALA A 282 -10.38 -5.80 16.30
N ASP A 283 -10.34 -7.09 15.97
CA ASP A 283 -9.22 -7.71 15.27
C ASP A 283 -9.21 -7.34 13.78
N GLY A 284 -8.03 -7.13 13.23
CA GLY A 284 -7.82 -6.82 11.84
C GLY A 284 -6.40 -7.02 11.39
N VAL A 285 -6.08 -6.47 10.22
CA VAL A 285 -4.74 -6.51 9.64
C VAL A 285 -4.30 -5.12 9.21
N GLY A 286 -2.99 -4.90 9.11
CA GLY A 286 -2.46 -3.61 8.71
C GLY A 286 -1.05 -3.65 8.16
N VAL A 287 -0.65 -2.53 7.58
CA VAL A 287 0.70 -2.28 7.10
C VAL A 287 1.22 -1.00 7.75
N CYS A 288 2.46 -1.07 8.19
CA CYS A 288 3.22 0.03 8.73
C CYS A 288 4.49 0.18 7.90
N GLU A 289 4.47 1.04 6.87
CA GLU A 289 5.61 1.27 5.99
C GLU A 289 6.28 2.60 6.30
N PHE A 290 7.61 2.56 6.48
CA PHE A 290 8.46 3.73 6.67
C PHE A 290 9.45 3.84 5.51
N ASN A 291 9.51 5.01 4.91
CA ASN A 291 10.53 5.36 3.92
C ASN A 291 11.55 6.30 4.55
N TRP A 292 12.81 6.03 4.28
CA TRP A 292 13.93 6.83 4.73
C TRP A 292 14.77 7.33 3.55
N ASN A 293 15.30 8.52 3.67
CA ASN A 293 16.43 8.93 2.85
C ASN A 293 17.63 8.03 3.18
N ARG A 294 18.26 7.43 2.18
CA ARG A 294 19.33 6.44 2.36
C ARG A 294 20.51 6.99 3.16
N ASN A 295 20.96 8.21 2.85
CA ASN A 295 22.10 8.78 3.54
C ASN A 295 21.82 8.96 5.05
N TYR A 296 20.60 9.38 5.39
CA TYR A 296 20.20 9.45 6.81
C TYR A 296 20.09 8.06 7.42
N PHE A 297 19.47 7.12 6.73
CA PHE A 297 19.29 5.75 7.21
C PHE A 297 20.63 5.08 7.52
N ASP A 298 21.58 5.12 6.58
CA ASP A 298 22.89 4.53 6.74
C ASP A 298 23.68 5.17 7.89
N PHE A 299 23.56 6.51 8.06
CA PHE A 299 24.15 7.21 9.18
C PHE A 299 23.51 6.86 10.52
N ALA A 300 22.17 6.82 10.57
CA ALA A 300 21.43 6.64 11.83
C ALA A 300 21.43 5.18 12.32
N LYS A 301 21.55 4.20 11.42
CA LYS A 301 21.49 2.77 11.74
C LYS A 301 22.44 2.38 12.87
N ASP A 302 23.67 2.86 12.85
CA ASP A 302 24.68 2.56 13.88
C ASP A 302 24.32 3.16 15.26
N TYR A 303 23.42 4.13 15.28
CA TYR A 303 22.95 4.80 16.49
C TYR A 303 21.60 4.29 16.99
N ALA A 304 20.80 3.64 16.14
CA ALA A 304 19.47 3.14 16.51
C ALA A 304 19.51 2.19 17.71
N VAL A 305 20.54 1.34 17.78
CA VAL A 305 20.79 0.41 18.89
C VAL A 305 21.06 1.14 20.22
N ARG A 306 21.63 2.35 20.16
CA ARG A 306 22.07 3.06 21.36
C ARG A 306 21.01 4.01 21.92
N TYR A 307 20.14 4.51 21.07
CA TYR A 307 19.23 5.61 21.37
C TYR A 307 17.77 5.32 20.97
N GLY A 308 17.50 4.17 20.32
CA GLY A 308 16.17 3.74 19.87
C GLY A 308 15.36 3.02 20.94
#